data_854b65d4e76b44d7af66fa2c005ada79
#
_entry.id   854b65d4e76b44d7af66fa2c005ada79
#
_cell.length_a   1.000
_cell.length_b   1.000
_cell.length_c   1.000
_cell.angle_alpha   90.00
_cell.angle_beta   90.00
_cell.angle_gamma   90.00
#
_symmetry.space_group_name_H-M   'P 1'
#
loop_
_entity.id
_entity.type
_entity.pdbx_description
1 polymer ?
#
loop_
_entity_poly.entity_id
_entity_poly.type
_entity_poly.pdbx_seq_one_letter_code
_entity_poly.pdbx_strand_id
1 'polypeptide(L)'
;MLRLLVLDFDGVISDSAPESFAVALLTYTQLIESARFGDRRAALESERLPTPGRLAEDPCYARFIDLMPLGNRAEDFAISLCALEAGRPLADQADYDAFRSELDEAWLQGFHRRFYENRIALSRRDPTGWRRMMGPYPSFLEILHRRAGDAMLAIATSKDAGTVDALMRDYGIEALFPAERVLDKETGVHKDAHLRQLHETLGVAYEEMVFVDDKVNHLDRVAGLGVRCALAAWGYNGEREVALARQRGYRVCTLENAERQLFGN
;
A
#
# COMPACT_ATOMS: atom_id res chain seq x y z
N MET A 1 11.07 -11.98 22.83
CA MET A 1 10.85 -13.02 21.78
C MET A 1 9.74 -12.52 20.86
N LEU A 2 9.67 -12.90 19.57
CA LEU A 2 8.54 -12.56 18.72
C LEU A 2 7.34 -13.45 19.09
N ARG A 3 6.19 -12.83 19.37
CA ARG A 3 4.93 -13.55 19.60
C ARG A 3 3.86 -13.17 18.56
N LEU A 4 3.92 -11.95 18.02
CA LEU A 4 2.96 -11.46 17.04
C LEU A 4 3.68 -10.67 15.94
N LEU A 5 3.51 -11.10 14.69
CA LEU A 5 3.92 -10.38 13.50
C LEU A 5 2.69 -9.72 12.88
N VAL A 6 2.64 -8.40 12.89
CA VAL A 6 1.57 -7.59 12.33
C VAL A 6 2.05 -7.02 10.99
N LEU A 7 1.29 -7.22 9.94
CA LEU A 7 1.64 -6.84 8.57
C LEU A 7 0.65 -5.81 8.02
N ASP A 8 1.12 -4.78 7.34
CA ASP A 8 0.27 -4.08 6.40
C ASP A 8 -0.04 -5.01 5.20
N PHE A 9 -1.02 -4.66 4.42
CA PHE A 9 -1.44 -5.46 3.27
C PHE A 9 -0.84 -4.93 1.96
N ASP A 10 -1.18 -3.70 1.59
CA ASP A 10 -0.70 -3.06 0.36
C ASP A 10 0.77 -2.63 0.51
N GLY A 11 1.63 -3.04 -0.40
CA GLY A 11 3.08 -2.80 -0.34
C GLY A 11 3.85 -3.76 0.58
N VAL A 12 3.17 -4.65 1.32
CA VAL A 12 3.81 -5.66 2.19
C VAL A 12 3.47 -7.08 1.74
N ILE A 13 2.18 -7.42 1.69
CA ILE A 13 1.68 -8.72 1.23
C ILE A 13 1.34 -8.67 -0.25
N SER A 14 0.71 -7.57 -0.69
CA SER A 14 0.17 -7.36 -2.03
C SER A 14 0.82 -6.16 -2.71
N ASP A 15 1.23 -6.33 -3.96
CA ASP A 15 1.54 -5.21 -4.85
C ASP A 15 0.23 -4.70 -5.49
N SER A 16 -0.31 -3.62 -4.95
CA SER A 16 -1.51 -2.94 -5.45
C SER A 16 -1.20 -1.66 -6.25
N ALA A 17 0.08 -1.36 -6.51
CA ALA A 17 0.46 -0.16 -7.25
C ALA A 17 -0.09 -0.13 -8.68
N PRO A 18 -0.12 -1.26 -9.44
CA PRO A 18 -0.73 -1.26 -10.77
C PRO A 18 -2.22 -0.88 -10.75
N GLU A 19 -2.96 -1.36 -9.75
CA GLU A 19 -4.37 -1.00 -9.58
C GLU A 19 -4.54 0.48 -9.26
N SER A 20 -3.78 0.98 -8.28
CA SER A 20 -3.83 2.39 -7.88
C SER A 20 -3.47 3.32 -9.04
N PHE A 21 -2.43 3.00 -9.80
CA PHE A 21 -2.04 3.76 -10.99
C PHE A 21 -3.14 3.76 -12.06
N ALA A 22 -3.70 2.60 -12.40
CA ALA A 22 -4.74 2.48 -13.43
C ALA A 22 -6.00 3.29 -13.06
N VAL A 23 -6.47 3.17 -11.82
CA VAL A 23 -7.64 3.92 -11.34
C VAL A 23 -7.36 5.42 -11.28
N ALA A 24 -6.18 5.82 -10.79
CA ALA A 24 -5.78 7.22 -10.73
C ALA A 24 -5.70 7.83 -12.14
N LEU A 25 -5.06 7.14 -13.07
CA LEU A 25 -4.88 7.59 -14.44
C LEU A 25 -6.22 7.72 -15.18
N LEU A 26 -7.12 6.74 -15.03
CA LEU A 26 -8.48 6.83 -15.58
C LEU A 26 -9.23 8.03 -15.01
N THR A 27 -9.18 8.20 -13.69
CA THR A 27 -9.85 9.32 -13.01
C THR A 27 -9.32 10.67 -13.47
N TYR A 28 -8.01 10.79 -13.54
CA TYR A 28 -7.32 12.01 -13.98
C TYR A 28 -7.72 12.42 -15.39
N THR A 29 -7.68 11.46 -16.33
CA THR A 29 -8.01 11.72 -17.74
C THR A 29 -9.51 11.95 -17.98
N GLN A 30 -10.39 11.56 -17.05
CA GLN A 30 -11.80 11.90 -17.10
C GLN A 30 -12.09 13.32 -16.58
N LEU A 31 -11.29 13.82 -15.65
CA LEU A 31 -11.47 15.14 -15.05
C LEU A 31 -10.72 16.25 -15.80
N ILE A 32 -9.64 15.90 -16.51
CA ILE A 32 -8.81 16.83 -17.28
C ILE A 32 -8.73 16.32 -18.72
N GLU A 33 -9.59 16.84 -19.59
CA GLU A 33 -9.66 16.44 -21.01
C GLU A 33 -8.37 16.71 -21.80
N SER A 34 -7.62 17.74 -21.43
CA SER A 34 -6.34 18.11 -22.07
C SER A 34 -5.13 17.39 -21.49
N ALA A 35 -5.32 16.42 -20.59
CA ALA A 35 -4.23 15.72 -19.96
C ALA A 35 -3.33 15.03 -21.01
N ARG A 36 -2.01 15.15 -20.83
CA ARG A 36 -1.01 14.44 -21.66
C ARG A 36 -1.16 12.92 -21.63
N PHE A 37 -1.92 12.42 -20.65
CA PHE A 37 -2.20 11.00 -20.46
C PHE A 37 -3.48 10.54 -21.18
N GLY A 38 -4.16 11.41 -21.94
CA GLY A 38 -5.48 11.15 -22.52
C GLY A 38 -5.52 9.96 -23.49
N ASP A 39 -4.42 9.67 -24.18
CA ASP A 39 -4.26 8.51 -25.08
C ASP A 39 -4.36 7.15 -24.35
N ARG A 40 -4.11 7.11 -23.03
CA ARG A 40 -4.16 5.90 -22.19
C ARG A 40 -5.57 5.54 -21.73
N ARG A 41 -6.49 6.52 -21.76
CA ARG A 41 -7.87 6.37 -21.28
C ARG A 41 -8.61 5.25 -21.98
N ALA A 42 -8.49 5.15 -23.31
CA ALA A 42 -9.19 4.13 -24.09
C ALA A 42 -8.83 2.70 -23.67
N ALA A 43 -7.56 2.45 -23.33
CA ALA A 43 -7.13 1.14 -22.84
C ALA A 43 -7.74 0.81 -21.45
N LEU A 44 -7.90 1.82 -20.58
CA LEU A 44 -8.48 1.67 -19.25
C LEU A 44 -10.02 1.57 -19.28
N GLU A 45 -10.66 2.11 -20.31
CA GLU A 45 -12.12 2.02 -20.55
C GLU A 45 -12.52 0.76 -21.32
N SER A 46 -11.57 -0.03 -21.83
CA SER A 46 -11.85 -1.28 -22.56
C SER A 46 -12.51 -2.34 -21.67
N GLU A 47 -13.17 -3.33 -22.25
CA GLU A 47 -13.82 -4.43 -21.53
C GLU A 47 -12.85 -5.21 -20.65
N ARG A 48 -11.59 -5.35 -21.10
CA ARG A 48 -10.52 -6.03 -20.35
C ARG A 48 -9.49 -5.02 -19.89
N LEU A 49 -9.17 -5.07 -18.60
CA LEU A 49 -8.15 -4.23 -18.01
C LEU A 49 -6.74 -4.63 -18.46
N PRO A 50 -5.81 -3.66 -18.59
CA PRO A 50 -4.41 -3.95 -18.88
C PRO A 50 -3.80 -4.86 -17.79
N THR A 51 -2.80 -5.64 -18.18
CA THR A 51 -2.03 -6.43 -17.21
C THR A 51 -1.08 -5.54 -16.41
N PRO A 52 -0.65 -5.94 -15.18
CA PRO A 52 0.37 -5.22 -14.42
C PRO A 52 1.64 -4.91 -15.23
N GLY A 53 2.14 -5.89 -15.99
CA GLY A 53 3.30 -5.70 -16.85
C GLY A 53 3.09 -4.61 -17.92
N ARG A 54 1.90 -4.55 -18.50
CA ARG A 54 1.57 -3.50 -19.48
C ARG A 54 1.48 -2.11 -18.84
N LEU A 55 0.97 -2.02 -17.62
CA LEU A 55 0.96 -0.76 -16.86
C LEU A 55 2.37 -0.34 -16.46
N ALA A 56 3.23 -1.27 -16.09
CA ALA A 56 4.62 -1.00 -15.73
C ALA A 56 5.49 -0.52 -16.91
N GLU A 57 5.08 -0.80 -18.17
CA GLU A 57 5.72 -0.25 -19.37
C GLU A 57 5.41 1.24 -19.60
N ASP A 58 4.41 1.80 -18.89
CA ASP A 58 4.10 3.22 -19.01
C ASP A 58 5.25 4.07 -18.45
N PRO A 59 5.75 5.07 -19.20
CA PRO A 59 6.87 5.92 -18.75
C PRO A 59 6.61 6.67 -17.45
N CYS A 60 5.33 6.87 -17.08
CA CYS A 60 4.96 7.56 -15.85
C CYS A 60 4.86 6.62 -14.65
N TYR A 61 4.77 5.29 -14.88
CA TYR A 61 4.53 4.32 -13.81
C TYR A 61 5.62 4.34 -12.73
N ALA A 62 6.88 4.18 -13.12
CA ALA A 62 7.99 4.18 -12.16
C ALA A 62 8.02 5.48 -11.33
N ARG A 63 7.85 6.63 -12.00
CA ARG A 63 7.82 7.94 -11.32
C ARG A 63 6.58 8.10 -10.42
N PHE A 64 5.45 7.51 -10.78
CA PHE A 64 4.27 7.49 -9.92
C PHE A 64 4.55 6.68 -8.64
N ILE A 65 5.19 5.51 -8.77
CA ILE A 65 5.60 4.69 -7.61
C ILE A 65 6.57 5.46 -6.70
N ASP A 66 7.54 6.18 -7.26
CA ASP A 66 8.50 7.00 -6.49
C ASP A 66 7.82 8.10 -5.65
N LEU A 67 6.62 8.54 -6.06
CA LEU A 67 5.83 9.55 -5.34
C LEU A 67 4.86 8.95 -4.31
N MET A 68 4.51 7.66 -4.41
CA MET A 68 3.57 7.00 -3.48
C MET A 68 3.97 7.09 -2.00
N PRO A 69 5.26 7.11 -1.61
CA PRO A 69 5.64 7.29 -0.21
C PRO A 69 5.24 8.65 0.37
N LEU A 70 5.13 9.68 -0.47
CA LEU A 70 4.77 11.04 -0.05
C LEU A 70 3.27 11.20 0.25
N GLY A 71 2.45 10.35 -0.37
CA GLY A 71 1.01 10.26 -0.13
C GLY A 71 0.39 9.11 -0.89
N ASN A 72 -0.57 8.40 -0.29
CA ASN A 72 -1.17 7.18 -0.86
C ASN A 72 -2.69 7.11 -0.74
N ARG A 73 -3.33 8.24 -0.55
CA ARG A 73 -4.78 8.35 -0.66
C ARG A 73 -5.16 8.68 -2.10
N ALA A 74 -6.41 8.58 -2.44
CA ALA A 74 -6.89 8.90 -3.79
C ALA A 74 -6.49 10.30 -4.24
N GLU A 75 -6.64 11.32 -3.39
CA GLU A 75 -6.24 12.70 -3.68
C GLU A 75 -4.72 12.86 -3.85
N ASP A 76 -3.93 12.04 -3.14
CA ASP A 76 -2.46 12.08 -3.26
C ASP A 76 -2.01 11.54 -4.63
N PHE A 77 -2.73 10.57 -5.19
CA PHE A 77 -2.48 10.10 -6.54
C PHE A 77 -2.78 11.18 -7.60
N ALA A 78 -3.79 12.03 -7.35
CA ALA A 78 -4.03 13.20 -8.19
C ALA A 78 -2.86 14.18 -8.16
N ILE A 79 -2.32 14.48 -6.97
CA ILE A 79 -1.16 15.35 -6.79
C ILE A 79 0.05 14.81 -7.55
N SER A 80 0.30 13.50 -7.43
CA SER A 80 1.37 12.81 -8.15
C SER A 80 1.22 12.96 -9.67
N LEU A 81 0.02 12.74 -10.21
CA LEU A 81 -0.23 12.89 -11.65
C LEU A 81 -0.12 14.35 -12.12
N CYS A 82 -0.61 15.33 -11.32
CA CYS A 82 -0.41 16.76 -11.61
C CYS A 82 1.08 17.12 -11.68
N ALA A 83 1.88 16.67 -10.73
CA ALA A 83 3.32 16.91 -10.72
C ALA A 83 4.02 16.28 -11.93
N LEU A 84 3.66 15.05 -12.29
CA LEU A 84 4.17 14.36 -13.47
C LEU A 84 3.81 15.08 -14.77
N GLU A 85 2.58 15.55 -14.89
CA GLU A 85 2.12 16.32 -16.08
C GLU A 85 2.82 17.66 -16.20
N ALA A 86 2.98 18.38 -15.08
CA ALA A 86 3.70 19.64 -15.03
C ALA A 86 5.22 19.48 -15.18
N GLY A 87 5.75 18.24 -15.14
CA GLY A 87 7.18 18.00 -15.12
C GLY A 87 7.88 18.50 -13.86
N ARG A 88 7.13 18.67 -12.76
CA ARG A 88 7.63 19.22 -11.49
C ARG A 88 8.22 18.10 -10.64
N PRO A 89 9.50 18.17 -10.27
CA PRO A 89 10.09 17.22 -9.34
C PRO A 89 9.55 17.46 -7.93
N LEU A 90 9.26 16.38 -7.19
CA LEU A 90 8.94 16.38 -5.77
C LEU A 90 9.99 15.48 -5.09
N ALA A 91 11.01 16.10 -4.49
CA ALA A 91 12.14 15.35 -3.95
C ALA A 91 11.85 14.79 -2.55
N ASP A 92 11.02 15.48 -1.77
CA ASP A 92 10.72 15.14 -0.39
C ASP A 92 9.30 15.57 0.01
N GLN A 93 8.94 15.35 1.28
CA GLN A 93 7.64 15.73 1.82
C GLN A 93 7.39 17.24 1.79
N ALA A 94 8.42 18.07 1.96
CA ALA A 94 8.27 19.52 1.94
C ALA A 94 7.89 20.02 0.54
N ASP A 95 8.55 19.48 -0.51
CA ASP A 95 8.20 19.78 -1.90
C ASP A 95 6.77 19.33 -2.21
N TYR A 96 6.41 18.14 -1.73
CA TYR A 96 5.06 17.57 -1.91
C TYR A 96 4.00 18.45 -1.24
N ASP A 97 4.19 18.82 0.02
CA ASP A 97 3.25 19.64 0.78
C ASP A 97 3.10 21.05 0.17
N ALA A 98 4.21 21.63 -0.29
CA ALA A 98 4.19 22.91 -1.01
C ALA A 98 3.38 22.82 -2.30
N PHE A 99 3.62 21.79 -3.12
CA PHE A 99 2.88 21.59 -4.37
C PHE A 99 1.40 21.29 -4.12
N ARG A 100 1.07 20.46 -3.11
CA ARG A 100 -0.31 20.20 -2.68
C ARG A 100 -1.05 21.50 -2.37
N SER A 101 -0.39 22.46 -1.68
CA SER A 101 -1.00 23.72 -1.29
C SER A 101 -1.34 24.66 -2.48
N GLU A 102 -0.79 24.41 -3.66
CA GLU A 102 -1.09 25.14 -4.89
C GLU A 102 -2.35 24.62 -5.60
N LEU A 103 -2.82 23.39 -5.24
CA LEU A 103 -3.95 22.75 -5.89
C LEU A 103 -5.27 23.08 -5.19
N ASP A 104 -6.34 23.15 -5.98
CA ASP A 104 -7.69 23.41 -5.46
C ASP A 104 -8.20 22.20 -4.64
N GLU A 105 -8.54 22.45 -3.37
CA GLU A 105 -9.00 21.41 -2.46
C GLU A 105 -10.35 20.81 -2.90
N ALA A 106 -11.25 21.60 -3.49
CA ALA A 106 -12.53 21.10 -3.97
C ALA A 106 -12.33 20.15 -5.17
N TRP A 107 -11.35 20.43 -6.03
CA TRP A 107 -10.97 19.54 -7.12
C TRP A 107 -10.36 18.24 -6.59
N LEU A 108 -9.47 18.28 -5.60
CA LEU A 108 -8.89 17.10 -4.96
C LEU A 108 -9.98 16.21 -4.34
N GLN A 109 -10.96 16.80 -3.66
CA GLN A 109 -12.11 16.06 -3.11
C GLN A 109 -13.01 15.49 -4.23
N GLY A 110 -13.15 16.19 -5.33
CA GLY A 110 -13.82 15.69 -6.54
C GLY A 110 -13.11 14.46 -7.12
N PHE A 111 -11.78 14.54 -7.23
CA PHE A 111 -10.95 13.42 -7.67
C PHE A 111 -11.10 12.22 -6.72
N HIS A 112 -11.02 12.43 -5.41
CA HIS A 112 -11.19 11.37 -4.41
C HIS A 112 -12.51 10.60 -4.62
N ARG A 113 -13.65 11.30 -4.74
CA ARG A 113 -14.94 10.64 -4.99
C ARG A 113 -14.95 9.85 -6.30
N ARG A 114 -14.48 10.47 -7.39
CA ARG A 114 -14.45 9.84 -8.71
C ARG A 114 -13.50 8.64 -8.76
N PHE A 115 -12.39 8.68 -8.03
CA PHE A 115 -11.46 7.57 -7.91
C PHE A 115 -12.16 6.32 -7.37
N TYR A 116 -12.90 6.43 -6.27
CA TYR A 116 -13.61 5.29 -5.70
C TYR A 116 -14.79 4.82 -6.57
N GLU A 117 -15.49 5.73 -7.26
CA GLU A 117 -16.49 5.36 -8.26
C GLU A 117 -15.86 4.53 -9.39
N ASN A 118 -14.75 4.99 -9.95
CA ASN A 118 -14.02 4.27 -10.99
C ASN A 118 -13.49 2.93 -10.49
N ARG A 119 -12.94 2.88 -9.29
CA ARG A 119 -12.46 1.65 -8.66
C ARG A 119 -13.56 0.58 -8.60
N ILE A 120 -14.74 0.95 -8.14
CA ILE A 120 -15.91 0.08 -8.11
C ILE A 120 -16.35 -0.31 -9.52
N ALA A 121 -16.37 0.63 -10.47
CA ALA A 121 -16.79 0.36 -11.84
C ALA A 121 -15.82 -0.62 -12.53
N LEU A 122 -14.50 -0.42 -12.38
CA LEU A 122 -13.47 -1.31 -12.94
C LEU A 122 -13.54 -2.71 -12.33
N SER A 123 -13.68 -2.82 -11.01
CA SER A 123 -13.78 -4.10 -10.31
C SER A 123 -15.01 -4.92 -10.70
N ARG A 124 -16.12 -4.24 -11.04
CA ARG A 124 -17.36 -4.89 -11.52
C ARG A 124 -17.30 -5.27 -13.01
N ARG A 125 -16.65 -4.45 -13.83
CA ARG A 125 -16.55 -4.67 -15.27
C ARG A 125 -15.65 -5.85 -15.63
N ASP A 126 -14.48 -5.92 -15.00
CA ASP A 126 -13.50 -7.01 -15.18
C ASP A 126 -12.95 -7.46 -13.83
N PRO A 127 -13.72 -8.25 -13.05
CA PRO A 127 -13.31 -8.67 -11.71
C PRO A 127 -11.99 -9.43 -11.69
N THR A 128 -11.75 -10.25 -12.71
CA THR A 128 -10.51 -11.05 -12.82
C THR A 128 -9.32 -10.18 -13.19
N GLY A 129 -9.47 -9.30 -14.17
CA GLY A 129 -8.43 -8.35 -14.56
C GLY A 129 -8.09 -7.39 -13.42
N TRP A 130 -9.13 -6.91 -12.71
CA TRP A 130 -8.94 -6.02 -11.57
C TRP A 130 -8.15 -6.67 -10.43
N ARG A 131 -8.50 -7.90 -10.00
CA ARG A 131 -7.73 -8.63 -8.98
C ARG A 131 -6.30 -8.92 -9.43
N ARG A 132 -6.08 -9.17 -10.74
CA ARG A 132 -4.76 -9.41 -11.30
C ARG A 132 -3.82 -8.20 -11.20
N MET A 133 -4.38 -6.97 -11.13
CA MET A 133 -3.59 -5.75 -10.89
C MET A 133 -3.10 -5.62 -9.43
N MET A 134 -3.55 -6.52 -8.56
CA MET A 134 -3.09 -6.62 -7.16
C MET A 134 -2.49 -8.02 -7.00
N GLY A 135 -1.19 -8.14 -7.22
CA GLY A 135 -0.45 -9.40 -7.10
C GLY A 135 0.20 -9.57 -5.74
N PRO A 136 0.45 -10.82 -5.28
CA PRO A 136 1.23 -11.03 -4.06
C PRO A 136 2.71 -10.75 -4.31
N TYR A 137 3.49 -10.59 -3.23
CA TYR A 137 4.94 -10.76 -3.25
C TYR A 137 5.27 -12.25 -2.98
N PRO A 138 5.52 -13.08 -4.01
CA PRO A 138 5.55 -14.54 -3.85
C PRO A 138 6.60 -15.01 -2.84
N SER A 139 7.82 -14.46 -2.91
CA SER A 139 8.90 -14.82 -1.98
C SER A 139 8.55 -14.50 -0.52
N PHE A 140 7.76 -13.43 -0.27
CA PHE A 140 7.32 -13.11 1.08
C PHE A 140 6.22 -14.08 1.54
N LEU A 141 5.29 -14.47 0.66
CA LEU A 141 4.29 -15.50 1.00
C LEU A 141 4.93 -16.84 1.34
N GLU A 142 5.97 -17.24 0.62
CA GLU A 142 6.74 -18.45 0.94
C GLU A 142 7.34 -18.40 2.35
N ILE A 143 7.86 -17.23 2.76
CA ILE A 143 8.37 -17.01 4.12
C ILE A 143 7.24 -17.16 5.14
N LEU A 144 6.08 -16.52 4.91
CA LEU A 144 4.94 -16.61 5.81
C LEU A 144 4.44 -18.04 5.99
N HIS A 145 4.33 -18.82 4.91
CA HIS A 145 3.96 -20.23 4.97
C HIS A 145 4.98 -21.06 5.75
N ARG A 146 6.27 -20.87 5.50
CA ARG A 146 7.35 -21.64 6.15
C ARG A 146 7.43 -21.34 7.65
N ARG A 147 7.13 -20.09 8.06
CA ARG A 147 7.28 -19.60 9.43
C ARG A 147 5.95 -19.42 10.19
N ALA A 148 4.85 -19.96 9.65
CA ALA A 148 3.50 -19.78 10.19
C ALA A 148 3.33 -20.28 11.65
N GLY A 149 4.17 -21.22 12.09
CA GLY A 149 4.16 -21.75 13.47
C GLY A 149 5.03 -20.97 14.48
N ASP A 150 5.86 -20.04 14.02
CA ASP A 150 6.86 -19.38 14.87
C ASP A 150 6.31 -18.17 15.64
N ALA A 151 5.27 -17.56 15.12
CA ALA A 151 4.57 -16.44 15.74
C ALA A 151 3.11 -16.38 15.23
N MET A 152 2.24 -15.73 15.99
CA MET A 152 0.93 -15.36 15.46
C MET A 152 1.10 -14.34 14.35
N LEU A 153 0.30 -14.47 13.29
CA LEU A 153 0.26 -13.51 12.18
C LEU A 153 -1.02 -12.69 12.27
N ALA A 154 -0.93 -11.39 12.02
CA ALA A 154 -2.06 -10.47 11.95
C ALA A 154 -1.90 -9.50 10.78
N ILE A 155 -3.01 -8.99 10.27
CA ILE A 155 -3.07 -7.93 9.26
C ILE A 155 -3.62 -6.67 9.91
N ALA A 156 -2.99 -5.53 9.64
CA ALA A 156 -3.46 -4.21 10.03
C ALA A 156 -3.43 -3.29 8.80
N THR A 157 -4.58 -3.09 8.13
CA THR A 157 -4.66 -2.39 6.84
C THR A 157 -5.74 -1.33 6.81
N SER A 158 -5.61 -0.35 5.90
CA SER A 158 -6.67 0.62 5.57
C SER A 158 -7.51 0.17 4.37
N LYS A 159 -7.28 -1.04 3.84
CA LYS A 159 -8.08 -1.65 2.77
C LYS A 159 -9.40 -2.20 3.33
N ASP A 160 -10.43 -2.29 2.51
CA ASP A 160 -11.72 -2.86 2.92
C ASP A 160 -11.66 -4.39 3.10
N ALA A 161 -12.42 -4.89 4.08
CA ALA A 161 -12.48 -6.30 4.46
C ALA A 161 -12.75 -7.23 3.27
N GLY A 162 -13.72 -6.88 2.43
CA GLY A 162 -14.13 -7.74 1.31
C GLY A 162 -13.01 -7.93 0.29
N THR A 163 -12.25 -6.88 0.00
CA THR A 163 -11.08 -6.96 -0.89
C THR A 163 -9.95 -7.76 -0.27
N VAL A 164 -9.64 -7.52 1.01
CA VAL A 164 -8.58 -8.27 1.73
C VAL A 164 -8.90 -9.75 1.75
N ASP A 165 -10.12 -10.12 2.11
CA ASP A 165 -10.58 -11.50 2.18
C ASP A 165 -10.53 -12.21 0.80
N ALA A 166 -10.97 -11.54 -0.27
CA ALA A 166 -10.87 -12.06 -1.63
C ALA A 166 -9.41 -12.29 -2.06
N LEU A 167 -8.52 -11.34 -1.78
CA LEU A 167 -7.11 -11.45 -2.14
C LEU A 167 -6.38 -12.49 -1.29
N MET A 168 -6.68 -12.61 0.01
CA MET A 168 -6.11 -13.68 0.84
C MET A 168 -6.44 -15.07 0.30
N ARG A 169 -7.68 -15.28 -0.17
CA ARG A 169 -8.07 -16.53 -0.84
C ARG A 169 -7.35 -16.73 -2.16
N ASP A 170 -7.29 -15.69 -3.02
CA ASP A 170 -6.58 -15.77 -4.30
C ASP A 170 -5.07 -16.06 -4.10
N TYR A 171 -4.49 -15.63 -2.97
CA TYR A 171 -3.08 -15.86 -2.61
C TYR A 171 -2.86 -17.17 -1.82
N GLY A 172 -3.92 -17.84 -1.38
CA GLY A 172 -3.85 -19.06 -0.58
C GLY A 172 -3.30 -18.89 0.83
N ILE A 173 -3.52 -17.71 1.43
CA ILE A 173 -2.99 -17.36 2.77
C ILE A 173 -4.08 -17.14 3.82
N GLU A 174 -5.36 -17.32 3.49
CA GLU A 174 -6.47 -17.08 4.42
C GLU A 174 -6.35 -17.91 5.71
N ALA A 175 -5.82 -19.12 5.62
CA ALA A 175 -5.61 -19.98 6.79
C ALA A 175 -4.53 -19.47 7.76
N LEU A 176 -3.65 -18.55 7.32
CA LEU A 176 -2.61 -17.97 8.16
C LEU A 176 -3.15 -16.84 9.04
N PHE A 177 -4.27 -16.22 8.64
CA PHE A 177 -4.83 -15.03 9.26
C PHE A 177 -6.29 -15.28 9.70
N PRO A 178 -6.53 -15.83 10.90
CA PRO A 178 -7.88 -15.91 11.46
C PRO A 178 -8.57 -14.54 11.49
N ALA A 179 -9.89 -14.53 11.31
CA ALA A 179 -10.65 -13.29 11.13
C ALA A 179 -10.44 -12.26 12.26
N GLU A 180 -10.30 -12.72 13.50
CA GLU A 180 -10.04 -11.86 14.67
C GLU A 180 -8.65 -11.19 14.66
N ARG A 181 -7.78 -11.56 13.72
CA ARG A 181 -6.45 -11.00 13.52
C ARG A 181 -6.31 -10.23 12.20
N VAL A 182 -7.41 -10.00 11.51
CA VAL A 182 -7.47 -9.15 10.30
C VAL A 182 -8.19 -7.87 10.66
N LEU A 183 -7.44 -6.78 10.83
CA LEU A 183 -7.95 -5.46 11.15
C LEU A 183 -7.89 -4.58 9.90
N ASP A 184 -9.05 -4.16 9.44
CA ASP A 184 -9.25 -3.42 8.20
C ASP A 184 -9.74 -1.98 8.46
N LYS A 185 -10.13 -1.26 7.42
CA LYS A 185 -10.64 0.12 7.57
C LYS A 185 -11.93 0.20 8.40
N GLU A 186 -12.71 -0.86 8.49
CA GLU A 186 -13.97 -0.91 9.27
C GLU A 186 -13.66 -0.99 10.78
N THR A 187 -12.54 -1.59 11.15
CA THR A 187 -12.04 -1.64 12.52
C THR A 187 -11.27 -0.39 12.94
N GLY A 188 -10.80 0.39 11.98
CA GLY A 188 -10.10 1.65 12.21
C GLY A 188 -9.23 2.06 11.03
N VAL A 189 -8.95 3.36 10.91
CA VAL A 189 -8.12 3.90 9.81
C VAL A 189 -6.66 4.12 10.21
N HIS A 190 -6.34 3.94 11.50
CA HIS A 190 -5.02 4.25 12.05
C HIS A 190 -4.34 2.99 12.60
N LYS A 191 -3.09 2.79 12.22
CA LYS A 191 -2.29 1.61 12.59
C LYS A 191 -2.12 1.47 14.11
N ASP A 192 -1.98 2.58 14.84
CA ASP A 192 -1.88 2.53 16.31
C ASP A 192 -3.16 2.02 16.98
N ALA A 193 -4.34 2.34 16.44
CA ALA A 193 -5.61 1.78 16.93
C ALA A 193 -5.67 0.26 16.69
N HIS A 194 -5.28 -0.21 15.52
CA HIS A 194 -5.20 -1.63 15.22
C HIS A 194 -4.26 -2.38 16.17
N LEU A 195 -3.07 -1.84 16.42
CA LEU A 195 -2.10 -2.48 17.31
C LEU A 195 -2.56 -2.50 18.77
N ARG A 196 -3.25 -1.45 19.23
CA ARG A 196 -3.88 -1.44 20.56
C ARG A 196 -4.96 -2.51 20.69
N GLN A 197 -5.82 -2.64 19.68
CA GLN A 197 -6.85 -3.67 19.66
C GLN A 197 -6.24 -5.08 19.67
N LEU A 198 -5.17 -5.33 18.89
CA LEU A 198 -4.47 -6.62 18.92
C LEU A 198 -3.83 -6.88 20.30
N HIS A 199 -3.23 -5.87 20.91
CA HIS A 199 -2.69 -5.96 22.28
C HIS A 199 -3.76 -6.38 23.28
N GLU A 200 -4.91 -5.69 23.28
CA GLU A 200 -6.03 -5.93 24.19
C GLU A 200 -6.67 -7.31 23.96
N THR A 201 -6.88 -7.68 22.69
CA THR A 201 -7.58 -8.92 22.34
C THR A 201 -6.72 -10.16 22.54
N LEU A 202 -5.42 -10.09 22.20
CA LEU A 202 -4.53 -11.25 22.22
C LEU A 202 -3.65 -11.33 23.48
N GLY A 203 -3.62 -10.29 24.30
CA GLY A 203 -2.77 -10.23 25.51
C GLY A 203 -1.27 -10.32 25.18
N VAL A 204 -0.84 -9.81 24.02
CA VAL A 204 0.56 -9.77 23.60
C VAL A 204 1.15 -8.42 23.94
N ALA A 205 2.28 -8.38 24.65
CA ALA A 205 2.96 -7.14 24.99
C ALA A 205 3.55 -6.47 23.72
N TYR A 206 3.57 -5.13 23.68
CA TYR A 206 4.03 -4.39 22.50
C TYR A 206 5.48 -4.74 22.10
N GLU A 207 6.36 -4.94 23.06
CA GLU A 207 7.76 -5.34 22.85
C GLU A 207 7.91 -6.76 22.25
N GLU A 208 6.85 -7.56 22.30
CA GLU A 208 6.78 -8.90 21.69
C GLU A 208 6.16 -8.86 20.29
N MET A 209 5.72 -7.66 19.83
CA MET A 209 5.19 -7.44 18.49
C MET A 209 6.28 -6.92 17.54
N VAL A 210 6.18 -7.31 16.29
CA VAL A 210 6.85 -6.65 15.16
C VAL A 210 5.76 -6.16 14.21
N PHE A 211 5.80 -4.88 13.85
CA PHE A 211 4.95 -4.31 12.82
C PHE A 211 5.75 -4.05 11.56
N VAL A 212 5.28 -4.56 10.42
CA VAL A 212 5.89 -4.42 9.11
C VAL A 212 4.98 -3.56 8.23
N ASP A 213 5.52 -2.49 7.71
CA ASP A 213 4.82 -1.58 6.80
C ASP A 213 5.82 -1.05 5.77
N ASP A 214 5.37 -0.66 4.60
CA ASP A 214 6.21 -0.07 3.57
C ASP A 214 6.37 1.45 3.71
N LYS A 215 5.69 2.06 4.70
CA LYS A 215 5.67 3.51 4.94
C LYS A 215 6.25 3.88 6.29
N VAL A 216 7.28 4.73 6.27
CA VAL A 216 7.96 5.19 7.49
C VAL A 216 7.01 5.96 8.40
N ASN A 217 6.11 6.79 7.89
CA ASN A 217 5.14 7.53 8.69
C ASN A 217 4.13 6.63 9.43
N HIS A 218 3.81 5.44 8.91
CA HIS A 218 3.01 4.44 9.62
C HIS A 218 3.81 3.80 10.76
N LEU A 219 5.09 3.51 10.51
CA LEU A 219 6.01 3.00 11.53
C LEU A 219 6.21 4.04 12.66
N ASP A 220 6.44 5.32 12.31
CA ASP A 220 6.58 6.42 13.27
C ASP A 220 5.34 6.54 14.18
N ARG A 221 4.15 6.34 13.64
CA ARG A 221 2.89 6.40 14.42
C ARG A 221 2.81 5.35 15.50
N VAL A 222 3.32 4.15 15.26
CA VAL A 222 3.23 3.02 16.22
C VAL A 222 4.46 2.86 17.09
N ALA A 223 5.60 3.43 16.71
CA ALA A 223 6.86 3.28 17.44
C ALA A 223 6.73 3.69 18.92
N GLY A 224 5.95 4.73 19.22
CA GLY A 224 5.68 5.20 20.59
C GLY A 224 4.94 4.20 21.48
N LEU A 225 4.36 3.14 20.93
CA LEU A 225 3.76 2.04 21.68
C LEU A 225 4.79 1.05 22.23
N GLY A 226 6.04 1.10 21.76
CA GLY A 226 7.08 0.13 22.12
C GLY A 226 7.15 -1.09 21.18
N VAL A 227 6.41 -1.06 20.05
CA VAL A 227 6.43 -2.10 19.02
C VAL A 227 7.74 -2.01 18.23
N ARG A 228 8.30 -3.15 17.87
CA ARG A 228 9.47 -3.21 16.98
C ARG A 228 9.02 -2.97 15.54
N CYS A 229 9.50 -1.89 14.94
CA CYS A 229 9.14 -1.47 13.58
C CYS A 229 10.10 -2.05 12.54
N ALA A 230 9.54 -2.46 11.39
CA ALA A 230 10.30 -2.95 10.25
C ALA A 230 9.74 -2.37 8.94
N LEU A 231 10.60 -1.76 8.13
CA LEU A 231 10.27 -1.27 6.80
C LEU A 231 10.35 -2.43 5.80
N ALA A 232 9.28 -2.68 5.07
CA ALA A 232 9.27 -3.56 3.91
C ALA A 232 9.84 -2.81 2.70
N ALA A 233 11.17 -2.90 2.50
CA ALA A 233 11.88 -2.16 1.45
C ALA A 233 11.57 -2.67 0.03
N TRP A 234 10.73 -3.69 -0.11
CA TRP A 234 10.20 -4.16 -1.40
C TRP A 234 8.88 -3.49 -1.80
N GLY A 235 8.27 -2.70 -0.89
CA GLY A 235 7.00 -2.01 -1.11
C GLY A 235 7.16 -0.66 -1.81
N TYR A 236 6.22 0.25 -1.56
CA TYR A 236 6.16 1.57 -2.22
C TYR A 236 7.07 2.57 -1.50
N ASN A 237 8.36 2.36 -1.59
CA ASN A 237 9.37 3.22 -0.99
C ASN A 237 10.66 3.17 -1.82
N GLY A 238 11.62 4.04 -1.49
CA GLY A 238 12.89 4.13 -2.18
C GLY A 238 14.04 4.43 -1.21
N GLU A 239 15.18 4.84 -1.76
CA GLU A 239 16.39 5.12 -0.97
C GLU A 239 16.16 6.16 0.13
N ARG A 240 15.31 7.16 -0.12
CA ARG A 240 14.93 8.21 0.84
C ARG A 240 14.27 7.59 2.08
N GLU A 241 13.26 6.74 1.89
CA GLU A 241 12.51 6.08 2.98
C GLU A 241 13.38 5.05 3.71
N VAL A 242 14.20 4.32 2.98
CA VAL A 242 15.19 3.38 3.55
C VAL A 242 16.19 4.11 4.44
N ALA A 243 16.72 5.25 3.99
CA ALA A 243 17.63 6.06 4.79
C ALA A 243 16.93 6.60 6.05
N LEU A 244 15.71 7.10 5.91
CA LEU A 244 14.91 7.60 7.04
C LEU A 244 14.59 6.50 8.05
N ALA A 245 14.19 5.31 7.61
CA ALA A 245 13.92 4.16 8.48
C ALA A 245 15.16 3.76 9.29
N ARG A 246 16.35 3.74 8.66
CA ARG A 246 17.63 3.50 9.34
C ARG A 246 17.93 4.58 10.39
N GLN A 247 17.71 5.85 10.07
CA GLN A 247 17.89 6.96 11.00
C GLN A 247 16.95 6.85 12.22
N ARG A 248 15.73 6.34 12.03
CA ARG A 248 14.75 6.06 13.10
C ARG A 248 15.08 4.81 13.93
N GLY A 249 16.09 4.03 13.52
CA GLY A 249 16.42 2.75 14.16
C GLY A 249 15.48 1.60 13.80
N TYR A 250 14.68 1.73 12.74
CA TYR A 250 13.81 0.67 12.27
C TYR A 250 14.61 -0.38 11.49
N ARG A 251 14.14 -1.63 11.55
CA ARG A 251 14.70 -2.68 10.69
C ARG A 251 14.34 -2.37 9.23
N VAL A 252 15.28 -2.60 8.34
CA VAL A 252 15.03 -2.53 6.90
C VAL A 252 15.08 -3.95 6.35
N CYS A 253 13.94 -4.43 5.88
CA CYS A 253 13.78 -5.76 5.32
C CYS A 253 13.71 -5.69 3.80
N THR A 254 14.56 -6.46 3.12
CA THR A 254 14.41 -6.81 1.70
C THR A 254 13.81 -8.21 1.60
N LEU A 255 13.29 -8.62 0.44
CA LEU A 255 12.77 -9.99 0.26
C LEU A 255 13.81 -11.07 0.58
N GLU A 256 15.12 -10.79 0.32
CA GLU A 256 16.20 -11.73 0.57
C GLU A 256 16.54 -11.86 2.07
N ASN A 257 16.31 -10.83 2.88
CA ASN A 257 16.68 -10.84 4.29
C ASN A 257 15.49 -10.88 5.27
N ALA A 258 14.24 -10.76 4.75
CA ALA A 258 13.02 -10.62 5.55
C ALA A 258 12.88 -11.76 6.56
N GLU A 259 13.11 -13.00 6.16
CA GLU A 259 13.00 -14.15 7.06
C GLU A 259 13.89 -14.00 8.29
N ARG A 260 15.18 -13.72 8.08
CA ARG A 260 16.14 -13.51 9.17
C ARG A 260 15.82 -12.28 10.02
N GLN A 261 15.41 -11.18 9.38
CA GLN A 261 15.12 -9.92 10.09
C GLN A 261 13.88 -10.00 10.95
N LEU A 262 12.85 -10.72 10.51
CA LEU A 262 11.56 -10.81 11.19
C LEU A 262 11.51 -11.93 12.23
N PHE A 263 12.03 -13.11 11.89
CA PHE A 263 11.91 -14.31 12.72
C PHE A 263 13.21 -14.71 13.45
N GLY A 264 14.36 -14.17 13.05
CA GLY A 264 15.68 -14.61 13.53
C GLY A 264 16.19 -15.85 12.78
N ASN A 265 17.35 -16.32 13.18
CA ASN A 265 17.94 -17.54 12.62
C ASN A 265 17.27 -18.78 13.18
#